data_5b8697d01674defe6ce38735e7a98d96
#
_entry.id   5b8697d01674defe6ce38735e7a98d96
#
_cell.length_a   1.000
_cell.length_b   1.000
_cell.length_c   1.000
_cell.angle_alpha   90.00
_cell.angle_beta   90.00
_cell.angle_gamma   90.00
#
_symmetry.space_group_name_H-M   'P 1'
#
loop_
_entity.id
_entity.type
_entity.pdbx_description
1 polymer ?
#
loop_
_entity_poly.entity_id
_entity_poly.type
_entity_poly.pdbx_seq_one_letter_code
_entity_poly.pdbx_strand_id
1 'polypeptide(L)'
;MSALGQFKRWAVRLGAVALAASAAMPASARVSTGVHPYIEVQQVLNADLDSGETLTYTAVAAGVDAGVSTRRVRAQISYRYEKRFGWGDDLVDGDSHTGIAQLSADLIPNMLRASAGALATRARSDGVGPIFGFTNVDDPAISEVYSFYAGPELSTRIGALNVTGSYRFGLVEVDNKALRGLPLAPGAILLDRFDSSTNHSLSASVGMDVGELPFGWTVGGGYFLEEADRLDQEFEARFIRGDVVVPVGSTLALTAGVGYEKIESSQQDILRDAAGRPVVTPGGRLIGDPTKPRLLAYETDGIIWDAGVIYRPSRRTELQARVGQRYGGTTVTASLSHKINERYGLSASIYDGVETFGRLLIADLAAVPVEFDIRRNPLNNNVGGIGGCVFGTDPGTGACFDDAFQSIAGSSFRNRGANILFSGGRGPWGFGIGANYSSRRYYQPIVEQGFALDRRTDESFGLYAGATRDLSRTSTVSLDAYANWFDSGLTGAESAFSTGITGGYYQSFLFDRLQAHAALGLFTTDNGEFDSTVASALVGLRYGF
;
A
#
# COMPACT_ATOMS: atom_id res chain seq x y z
N MET A 1 24.16 -13.51 -7.51
CA MET A 1 23.31 -12.73 -8.45
C MET A 1 22.15 -12.27 -7.60
N SER A 2 22.04 -10.96 -7.36
CA SER A 2 21.06 -10.43 -6.39
C SER A 2 19.62 -10.67 -6.87
N ALA A 3 18.70 -10.91 -5.95
CA ALA A 3 17.26 -11.03 -6.20
C ALA A 3 16.72 -9.84 -7.02
N LEU A 4 17.28 -8.64 -6.84
CA LEU A 4 17.04 -7.42 -7.62
C LEU A 4 17.19 -7.63 -9.13
N GLY A 5 18.24 -8.35 -9.56
CA GLY A 5 18.46 -8.65 -10.98
C GLY A 5 17.43 -9.63 -11.54
N GLN A 6 16.89 -10.49 -10.70
CA GLN A 6 15.84 -11.42 -11.09
C GLN A 6 14.48 -10.72 -11.11
N PHE A 7 14.15 -9.90 -10.11
CA PHE A 7 12.87 -9.18 -10.04
C PHE A 7 12.73 -8.15 -11.17
N LYS A 8 13.78 -7.35 -11.46
CA LYS A 8 13.78 -6.45 -12.63
C LYS A 8 13.58 -7.22 -13.94
N ARG A 9 14.14 -8.41 -14.07
CA ARG A 9 13.91 -9.30 -15.24
C ARG A 9 12.49 -9.89 -15.26
N TRP A 10 11.91 -10.17 -14.10
CA TRP A 10 10.53 -10.67 -13.97
C TRP A 10 9.51 -9.56 -14.22
N ALA A 11 9.71 -8.36 -13.71
CA ALA A 11 8.83 -7.21 -13.96
C ALA A 11 8.77 -6.85 -15.45
N VAL A 12 9.91 -6.87 -16.16
CA VAL A 12 9.97 -6.69 -17.61
C VAL A 12 9.32 -7.87 -18.36
N ARG A 13 9.47 -9.11 -17.89
CA ARG A 13 8.83 -10.29 -18.48
C ARG A 13 7.32 -10.33 -18.22
N LEU A 14 6.84 -9.90 -17.04
CA LEU A 14 5.41 -9.79 -16.74
C LEU A 14 4.74 -8.68 -17.56
N GLY A 15 5.42 -7.55 -17.80
CA GLY A 15 4.96 -6.54 -18.76
C GLY A 15 4.86 -7.09 -20.19
N ALA A 16 5.82 -7.90 -20.62
CA ALA A 16 5.79 -8.54 -21.93
C ALA A 16 4.73 -9.66 -22.05
N VAL A 17 4.44 -10.38 -20.96
CA VAL A 17 3.38 -11.41 -20.92
C VAL A 17 2.00 -10.77 -20.92
N ALA A 18 1.80 -9.63 -20.24
CA ALA A 18 0.56 -8.88 -20.30
C ALA A 18 0.27 -8.32 -21.70
N LEU A 19 1.31 -7.88 -22.41
CA LEU A 19 1.22 -7.46 -23.83
C LEU A 19 0.98 -8.64 -24.79
N ALA A 20 1.54 -9.82 -24.52
CA ALA A 20 1.33 -11.02 -25.33
C ALA A 20 -0.06 -11.66 -25.13
N ALA A 21 -0.63 -11.57 -23.91
CA ALA A 21 -1.97 -12.07 -23.62
C ALA A 21 -3.08 -11.26 -24.32
N SER A 22 -2.84 -9.98 -24.61
CA SER A 22 -3.79 -9.14 -25.38
C SER A 22 -3.88 -9.50 -26.87
N ALA A 23 -2.86 -10.17 -27.42
CA ALA A 23 -2.84 -10.55 -28.85
C ALA A 23 -3.56 -11.87 -29.20
N ALA A 24 -4.01 -12.64 -28.20
CA ALA A 24 -4.56 -13.99 -28.39
C ALA A 24 -6.08 -14.12 -28.10
N MET A 25 -6.85 -13.02 -28.00
CA MET A 25 -8.28 -13.09 -27.68
C MET A 25 -9.15 -13.16 -28.94
N PRO A 26 -10.15 -14.07 -29.01
CA PRO A 26 -11.08 -14.12 -30.13
C PRO A 26 -12.03 -12.89 -30.15
N ALA A 27 -12.28 -12.40 -31.35
CA ALA A 27 -12.92 -11.13 -31.69
C ALA A 27 -14.43 -11.00 -31.39
N SER A 28 -15.03 -11.73 -30.44
CA SER A 28 -16.48 -11.79 -30.24
C SER A 28 -17.02 -11.25 -28.91
N ALA A 29 -16.24 -10.53 -28.12
CA ALA A 29 -16.73 -9.82 -26.94
C ALA A 29 -16.60 -8.30 -27.15
N ARG A 30 -17.62 -7.52 -26.81
CA ARG A 30 -17.47 -6.05 -26.72
C ARG A 30 -16.52 -5.76 -25.55
N VAL A 31 -15.26 -5.59 -25.88
CA VAL A 31 -14.16 -5.34 -24.96
C VAL A 31 -13.93 -3.83 -24.97
N SER A 32 -14.03 -3.17 -23.83
CA SER A 32 -13.37 -1.90 -23.65
C SER A 32 -11.89 -2.18 -23.39
N THR A 33 -11.15 -2.39 -24.45
CA THR A 33 -9.69 -2.64 -24.36
C THR A 33 -8.99 -1.41 -24.88
N GLY A 34 -8.18 -0.79 -24.04
CA GLY A 34 -7.29 0.28 -24.46
C GLY A 34 -5.88 -0.02 -23.97
N VAL A 35 -4.90 0.11 -24.84
CA VAL A 35 -3.47 0.13 -24.50
C VAL A 35 -2.95 1.46 -25.03
N HIS A 36 -2.49 2.32 -24.12
CA HIS A 36 -2.06 3.69 -24.40
C HIS A 36 -0.61 3.87 -23.97
N PRO A 37 0.37 3.42 -24.77
CA PRO A 37 1.76 3.71 -24.50
C PRO A 37 2.03 5.19 -24.78
N TYR A 38 2.99 5.76 -24.03
CA TYR A 38 3.34 7.16 -24.17
C TYR A 38 4.81 7.43 -23.87
N ILE A 39 5.29 8.52 -24.41
CA ILE A 39 6.54 9.17 -24.00
C ILE A 39 6.21 10.57 -23.49
N GLU A 40 7.02 11.06 -22.56
CA GLU A 40 6.80 12.34 -21.92
C GLU A 40 8.13 13.04 -21.65
N VAL A 41 8.17 14.34 -21.83
CA VAL A 41 9.29 15.20 -21.46
C VAL A 41 8.76 16.31 -20.57
N GLN A 42 9.40 16.52 -19.44
CA GLN A 42 9.02 17.53 -18.46
C GLN A 42 10.25 18.37 -18.07
N GLN A 43 10.03 19.65 -17.84
CA GLN A 43 10.98 20.53 -17.17
C GLN A 43 10.40 20.89 -15.80
N VAL A 44 11.18 20.65 -14.75
CA VAL A 44 10.79 20.87 -13.36
C VAL A 44 11.72 21.90 -12.73
N LEU A 45 11.15 22.83 -11.99
CA LEU A 45 11.83 23.79 -11.14
C LEU A 45 11.32 23.60 -9.70
N ASN A 46 12.23 23.47 -8.75
CA ASN A 46 11.95 23.45 -7.33
C ASN A 46 12.77 24.55 -6.67
N ALA A 47 12.14 25.31 -5.80
CA ALA A 47 12.79 26.36 -5.02
C ALA A 47 12.48 26.07 -3.54
N ASP A 48 13.50 25.82 -2.77
CA ASP A 48 13.41 25.82 -1.32
C ASP A 48 13.42 27.26 -0.83
N LEU A 49 12.32 27.68 -0.21
CA LEU A 49 12.10 29.07 0.18
C LEU A 49 12.82 29.42 1.49
N ASP A 50 13.24 28.44 2.26
CA ASP A 50 13.92 28.61 3.54
C ASP A 50 15.43 28.68 3.35
N SER A 51 16.02 27.78 2.54
CA SER A 51 17.44 27.79 2.20
C SER A 51 17.78 28.74 1.03
N GLY A 52 16.81 29.05 0.18
CA GLY A 52 17.00 29.80 -1.07
C GLY A 52 17.62 28.97 -2.20
N GLU A 53 17.79 27.68 -2.01
CA GLU A 53 18.31 26.76 -3.03
C GLU A 53 17.28 26.52 -4.13
N THR A 54 17.75 26.47 -5.37
CA THR A 54 16.91 26.17 -6.52
C THR A 54 17.45 24.99 -7.29
N LEU A 55 16.57 24.06 -7.59
CA LEU A 55 16.84 22.81 -8.27
C LEU A 55 16.05 22.76 -9.57
N THR A 56 16.71 22.56 -10.70
CA THR A 56 16.02 22.38 -11.99
C THR A 56 16.52 21.14 -12.72
N TYR A 57 15.60 20.39 -13.30
CA TYR A 57 15.95 19.19 -14.07
C TYR A 57 14.96 18.93 -15.19
N THR A 58 15.44 18.22 -16.22
CA THR A 58 14.59 17.65 -17.27
C THR A 58 14.31 16.20 -16.95
N ALA A 59 13.03 15.81 -16.95
CA ALA A 59 12.63 14.41 -16.84
C ALA A 59 12.15 13.90 -18.20
N VAL A 60 12.65 12.73 -18.59
CA VAL A 60 12.17 11.99 -19.77
C VAL A 60 11.54 10.69 -19.27
N ALA A 61 10.30 10.45 -19.66
CA ALA A 61 9.57 9.29 -19.21
C ALA A 61 8.98 8.49 -20.38
N ALA A 62 8.85 7.19 -20.14
CA ALA A 62 8.09 6.29 -20.99
C ALA A 62 7.11 5.50 -20.11
N GLY A 63 5.89 5.32 -20.57
CA GLY A 63 4.90 4.62 -19.78
C GLY A 63 3.80 3.97 -20.61
N VAL A 64 2.93 3.25 -19.91
CA VAL A 64 1.76 2.61 -20.48
C VAL A 64 0.60 2.66 -19.50
N ASP A 65 -0.54 3.10 -19.98
CA ASP A 65 -1.83 2.97 -19.31
C ASP A 65 -2.66 1.99 -20.13
N ALA A 66 -3.11 0.87 -19.53
CA ALA A 66 -3.88 -0.13 -20.25
C ALA A 66 -4.98 -0.72 -19.37
N GLY A 67 -6.12 -1.03 -19.99
CA GLY A 67 -7.24 -1.68 -19.34
C GLY A 67 -7.88 -2.73 -20.23
N VAL A 68 -8.34 -3.80 -19.62
CA VAL A 68 -9.15 -4.87 -20.24
C VAL A 68 -10.31 -5.17 -19.32
N SER A 69 -11.53 -5.08 -19.84
CA SER A 69 -12.74 -5.47 -19.12
C SER A 69 -13.60 -6.37 -20.00
N THR A 70 -13.66 -7.65 -19.64
CA THR A 70 -14.45 -8.68 -20.28
C THR A 70 -15.39 -9.34 -19.26
N ARG A 71 -16.20 -10.29 -19.70
CA ARG A 71 -17.05 -11.07 -18.77
C ARG A 71 -16.24 -11.94 -17.79
N ARG A 72 -15.01 -12.33 -18.11
CA ARG A 72 -14.19 -13.25 -17.32
C ARG A 72 -12.89 -12.64 -16.82
N VAL A 73 -12.37 -11.62 -17.51
CA VAL A 73 -11.08 -11.02 -17.19
C VAL A 73 -11.26 -9.52 -17.08
N ARG A 74 -10.85 -8.97 -15.96
CA ARG A 74 -10.67 -7.53 -15.74
C ARG A 74 -9.23 -7.31 -15.33
N ALA A 75 -8.59 -6.39 -15.99
CA ALA A 75 -7.21 -6.01 -15.66
C ALA A 75 -7.00 -4.54 -15.97
N GLN A 76 -6.22 -3.88 -15.14
CA GLN A 76 -5.78 -2.52 -15.36
C GLN A 76 -4.34 -2.37 -14.92
N ILE A 77 -3.55 -1.63 -15.70
CA ILE A 77 -2.17 -1.29 -15.41
C ILE A 77 -1.94 0.18 -15.73
N SER A 78 -1.19 0.85 -14.85
CA SER A 78 -0.59 2.15 -15.11
C SER A 78 0.85 2.08 -14.66
N TYR A 79 1.79 2.22 -15.58
CA TYR A 79 3.22 2.12 -15.31
C TYR A 79 3.97 3.24 -16.00
N ARG A 80 5.00 3.80 -15.31
CA ARG A 80 5.87 4.86 -15.77
C ARG A 80 7.31 4.60 -15.33
N TYR A 81 8.22 4.64 -16.27
CA TYR A 81 9.65 4.77 -16.05
C TYR A 81 10.05 6.22 -16.32
N GLU A 82 10.85 6.82 -15.45
CA GLU A 82 11.32 8.18 -15.57
C GLU A 82 12.84 8.24 -15.38
N LYS A 83 13.53 8.95 -16.27
CA LYS A 83 14.93 9.30 -16.14
C LYS A 83 15.03 10.80 -15.97
N ARG A 84 15.77 11.27 -14.96
CA ARG A 84 16.02 12.67 -14.66
C ARG A 84 17.43 13.04 -15.05
N PHE A 85 17.56 14.25 -15.59
CA PHE A 85 18.81 14.89 -15.99
C PHE A 85 18.89 16.24 -15.28
N GLY A 86 19.78 16.36 -14.31
CA GLY A 86 19.99 17.58 -13.54
C GLY A 86 20.68 18.67 -14.34
N TRP A 87 20.39 19.92 -13.99
CA TRP A 87 21.03 21.10 -14.53
C TRP A 87 21.75 21.83 -13.39
N GLY A 88 23.03 21.52 -13.17
CA GLY A 88 23.86 22.07 -12.08
C GLY A 88 24.70 21.00 -11.40
N ASP A 89 25.61 21.44 -10.54
CA ASP A 89 26.59 20.57 -9.89
C ASP A 89 25.99 19.78 -8.71
N ASP A 90 24.82 20.19 -8.20
CA ASP A 90 24.18 19.61 -7.00
C ASP A 90 23.15 18.51 -7.31
N LEU A 91 23.03 18.12 -8.57
CA LEU A 91 22.03 17.15 -9.02
C LEU A 91 22.64 15.88 -9.54
N VAL A 92 22.26 14.82 -8.92
CA VAL A 92 22.58 13.48 -9.39
C VAL A 92 21.49 13.00 -10.36
N ASP A 93 21.93 12.48 -11.50
CA ASP A 93 21.06 11.79 -12.46
C ASP A 93 20.43 10.57 -11.80
N GLY A 94 19.12 10.47 -11.84
CA GLY A 94 18.38 9.37 -11.22
C GLY A 94 17.34 8.76 -12.13
N ASP A 95 16.93 7.54 -11.82
CA ASP A 95 15.81 6.89 -12.46
C ASP A 95 14.78 6.42 -11.42
N SER A 96 13.53 6.34 -11.84
CA SER A 96 12.46 5.86 -10.97
C SER A 96 11.41 5.05 -11.73
N HIS A 97 10.86 4.06 -11.01
CA HIS A 97 9.77 3.21 -11.48
C HIS A 97 8.53 3.47 -10.63
N THR A 98 7.43 3.85 -11.26
CA THR A 98 6.15 4.01 -10.56
C THR A 98 5.03 3.34 -11.32
N GLY A 99 4.16 2.62 -10.64
CA GLY A 99 3.05 1.97 -11.30
C GLY A 99 2.25 1.08 -10.38
N ILE A 100 1.04 0.77 -10.83
CA ILE A 100 0.14 -0.17 -10.20
C ILE A 100 -0.54 -1.01 -11.27
N ALA A 101 -0.73 -2.28 -10.98
CA ALA A 101 -1.46 -3.20 -11.82
C ALA A 101 -2.39 -4.07 -10.97
N GLN A 102 -3.58 -4.32 -11.49
CA GLN A 102 -4.56 -5.22 -10.89
C GLN A 102 -5.15 -6.15 -11.95
N LEU A 103 -5.35 -7.41 -11.59
CA LEU A 103 -5.93 -8.44 -12.44
C LEU A 103 -6.94 -9.27 -11.64
N SER A 104 -8.08 -9.55 -12.24
CA SER A 104 -9.05 -10.54 -11.77
C SER A 104 -9.55 -11.36 -12.95
N ALA A 105 -9.43 -12.68 -12.88
CA ALA A 105 -9.82 -13.60 -13.93
C ALA A 105 -10.70 -14.73 -13.36
N ASP A 106 -11.93 -14.86 -13.86
CA ASP A 106 -12.81 -15.97 -13.51
C ASP A 106 -12.41 -17.21 -14.34
N LEU A 107 -11.61 -18.10 -13.73
CA LEU A 107 -11.14 -19.35 -14.35
C LEU A 107 -12.30 -20.32 -14.52
N ILE A 108 -13.12 -20.49 -13.49
CA ILE A 108 -14.39 -21.21 -13.53
C ILE A 108 -15.46 -20.22 -13.03
N PRO A 109 -16.41 -19.81 -13.89
CA PRO A 109 -17.43 -18.84 -13.54
C PRO A 109 -18.17 -19.21 -12.25
N ASN A 110 -18.35 -18.25 -11.35
CA ASN A 110 -19.01 -18.39 -10.04
C ASN A 110 -18.36 -19.41 -9.09
N MET A 111 -17.15 -19.90 -9.38
CA MET A 111 -16.50 -20.89 -8.52
C MET A 111 -15.03 -20.56 -8.25
N LEU A 112 -14.21 -20.37 -9.27
CA LEU A 112 -12.77 -20.17 -9.12
C LEU A 112 -12.34 -18.92 -9.85
N ARG A 113 -11.74 -18.00 -9.10
CA ARG A 113 -11.15 -16.76 -9.57
C ARG A 113 -9.64 -16.79 -9.31
N ALA A 114 -8.86 -16.19 -10.19
CA ALA A 114 -7.48 -15.81 -9.93
C ALA A 114 -7.38 -14.30 -9.79
N SER A 115 -6.68 -13.84 -8.78
CA SER A 115 -6.35 -12.42 -8.59
C SER A 115 -4.84 -12.22 -8.57
N ALA A 116 -4.38 -11.07 -9.07
CA ALA A 116 -3.00 -10.66 -8.98
C ALA A 116 -2.89 -9.13 -8.96
N GLY A 117 -1.87 -8.61 -8.29
CA GLY A 117 -1.57 -7.19 -8.29
C GLY A 117 -0.08 -6.94 -8.19
N ALA A 118 0.35 -5.77 -8.66
CA ALA A 118 1.73 -5.30 -8.57
C ALA A 118 1.75 -3.80 -8.28
N LEU A 119 2.73 -3.38 -7.50
CA LEU A 119 2.98 -1.98 -7.14
C LEU A 119 4.46 -1.69 -7.30
N ALA A 120 4.78 -0.55 -7.89
CA ALA A 120 6.09 0.08 -7.85
C ALA A 120 5.87 1.54 -7.43
N THR A 121 6.52 1.96 -6.36
CA THR A 121 6.37 3.31 -5.82
C THR A 121 7.63 3.73 -5.08
N ARG A 122 7.70 5.00 -4.70
CA ARG A 122 8.74 5.53 -3.83
C ARG A 122 8.13 5.90 -2.49
N ALA A 123 8.83 5.56 -1.43
CA ALA A 123 8.40 5.86 -0.07
C ALA A 123 9.60 6.27 0.79
N ARG A 124 9.35 7.04 1.83
CA ARG A 124 10.37 7.43 2.78
C ARG A 124 10.65 6.31 3.78
N SER A 125 11.92 6.06 4.07
CA SER A 125 12.35 4.93 4.91
C SER A 125 13.16 5.34 6.14
N ASP A 126 13.29 6.64 6.43
CA ASP A 126 14.08 7.16 7.56
C ASP A 126 13.33 7.23 8.90
N GLY A 127 12.05 6.86 8.91
CA GLY A 127 11.23 6.86 10.13
C GLY A 127 10.69 8.23 10.54
N VAL A 128 10.70 9.21 9.62
CA VAL A 128 10.11 10.55 9.81
C VAL A 128 8.65 10.60 9.34
N GLY A 129 8.10 9.46 8.91
CA GLY A 129 6.73 9.35 8.44
C GLY A 129 6.58 9.49 6.92
N PRO A 130 5.37 9.28 6.41
CA PRO A 130 5.12 9.39 4.99
C PRO A 130 5.17 10.85 4.54
N ILE A 131 6.10 11.18 3.65
CA ILE A 131 6.16 12.48 2.98
C ILE A 131 5.71 12.29 1.53
N PHE A 132 4.58 12.90 1.18
CA PHE A 132 3.97 12.78 -0.13
C PHE A 132 4.33 13.94 -1.08
N GLY A 133 5.10 14.91 -0.61
CA GLY A 133 5.52 16.08 -1.37
C GLY A 133 6.65 15.80 -2.35
N PHE A 134 7.38 16.84 -2.68
CA PHE A 134 8.58 16.76 -3.51
C PHE A 134 9.63 15.89 -2.84
N THR A 135 10.10 14.86 -3.55
CA THR A 135 11.21 14.02 -3.12
C THR A 135 12.35 14.14 -4.12
N ASN A 136 13.52 14.59 -3.67
CA ASN A 136 14.72 14.48 -4.47
C ASN A 136 14.99 12.99 -4.76
N VAL A 137 15.39 12.63 -5.99
CA VAL A 137 15.65 11.21 -6.37
C VAL A 137 16.80 10.64 -5.56
N ASP A 138 17.73 11.50 -5.17
CA ASP A 138 18.95 11.12 -4.44
C ASP A 138 18.86 11.34 -2.94
N ASP A 139 17.68 11.74 -2.43
CA ASP A 139 17.47 11.75 -0.98
C ASP A 139 17.68 10.31 -0.46
N PRO A 140 18.72 10.08 0.37
CA PRO A 140 19.01 8.74 0.89
C PRO A 140 17.88 8.18 1.75
N ALA A 141 16.96 9.02 2.19
CA ALA A 141 15.76 8.62 2.91
C ALA A 141 14.67 8.03 2.01
N ILE A 142 14.76 8.20 0.68
CA ILE A 142 13.79 7.70 -0.27
C ILE A 142 14.21 6.33 -0.80
N SER A 143 13.34 5.35 -0.62
CA SER A 143 13.49 3.99 -1.12
C SER A 143 12.48 3.68 -2.22
N GLU A 144 12.89 2.88 -3.19
CA GLU A 144 11.95 2.27 -4.13
C GLU A 144 11.32 1.03 -3.50
N VAL A 145 10.00 0.95 -3.55
CA VAL A 145 9.22 -0.16 -3.00
C VAL A 145 8.51 -0.88 -4.13
N TYR A 146 8.73 -2.19 -4.18
CA TYR A 146 8.09 -3.10 -5.12
C TYR A 146 7.27 -4.12 -4.36
N SER A 147 6.03 -4.35 -4.78
CA SER A 147 5.17 -5.38 -4.22
C SER A 147 4.45 -6.13 -5.32
N PHE A 148 4.26 -7.42 -5.12
CA PHE A 148 3.52 -8.29 -6.02
C PHE A 148 2.73 -9.32 -5.22
N TYR A 149 1.51 -9.61 -5.66
CA TYR A 149 0.79 -10.78 -5.17
C TYR A 149 0.07 -11.51 -6.30
N ALA A 150 -0.17 -12.80 -6.11
CA ALA A 150 -1.03 -13.61 -6.97
C ALA A 150 -1.62 -14.79 -6.20
N GLY A 151 -2.83 -15.19 -6.57
CA GLY A 151 -3.43 -16.39 -6.00
C GLY A 151 -4.84 -16.70 -6.47
N PRO A 152 -5.30 -17.95 -6.25
CA PRO A 152 -6.66 -18.38 -6.51
C PRO A 152 -7.59 -18.06 -5.33
N GLU A 153 -8.84 -17.80 -5.67
CA GLU A 153 -9.97 -17.62 -4.75
C GLU A 153 -11.10 -18.56 -5.17
N LEU A 154 -11.46 -19.48 -4.30
CA LEU A 154 -12.56 -20.41 -4.46
C LEU A 154 -13.79 -19.88 -3.72
N SER A 155 -14.93 -19.86 -4.38
CA SER A 155 -16.23 -19.58 -3.74
C SER A 155 -17.27 -20.45 -4.43
N THR A 156 -17.83 -21.43 -3.72
CA THR A 156 -18.80 -22.36 -4.29
C THR A 156 -19.86 -22.73 -3.28
N ARG A 157 -20.96 -23.27 -3.76
CA ARG A 157 -22.06 -23.78 -2.92
C ARG A 157 -22.26 -25.25 -3.16
N ILE A 158 -22.30 -26.03 -2.07
CA ILE A 158 -22.57 -27.48 -2.07
C ILE A 158 -23.82 -27.72 -1.24
N GLY A 159 -24.97 -27.89 -1.90
CA GLY A 159 -26.26 -27.94 -1.21
C GLY A 159 -26.54 -26.59 -0.50
N ALA A 160 -26.79 -26.63 0.79
CA ALA A 160 -26.99 -25.43 1.62
C ALA A 160 -25.68 -24.82 2.13
N LEU A 161 -24.55 -25.48 1.90
CA LEU A 161 -23.25 -25.03 2.43
C LEU A 161 -22.53 -24.11 1.43
N ASN A 162 -22.08 -22.95 1.90
CA ASN A 162 -21.13 -22.08 1.24
C ASN A 162 -19.71 -22.54 1.59
N VAL A 163 -18.87 -22.76 0.59
CA VAL A 163 -17.47 -23.13 0.76
C VAL A 163 -16.61 -22.06 0.13
N THR A 164 -15.70 -21.48 0.90
CA THR A 164 -14.73 -20.51 0.40
C THR A 164 -13.31 -20.96 0.71
N GLY A 165 -12.38 -20.56 -0.13
CA GLY A 165 -10.97 -20.79 0.08
C GLY A 165 -10.16 -19.78 -0.70
N SER A 166 -9.03 -19.33 -0.17
CA SER A 166 -8.11 -18.47 -0.88
C SER A 166 -6.68 -18.84 -0.54
N TYR A 167 -5.82 -18.75 -1.54
CA TYR A 167 -4.39 -18.77 -1.34
C TYR A 167 -3.81 -17.52 -2.00
N ARG A 168 -2.87 -16.87 -1.34
CA ARG A 168 -2.16 -15.72 -1.89
C ARG A 168 -0.66 -15.88 -1.61
N PHE A 169 0.10 -15.82 -2.68
CA PHE A 169 1.55 -15.65 -2.67
C PHE A 169 1.86 -14.18 -2.82
N GLY A 170 2.85 -13.66 -2.09
CA GLY A 170 3.27 -12.28 -2.16
C GLY A 170 4.78 -12.13 -2.08
N LEU A 171 5.28 -11.06 -2.70
CA LEU A 171 6.67 -10.62 -2.65
C LEU A 171 6.69 -9.12 -2.37
N VAL A 172 7.57 -8.70 -1.47
CA VAL A 172 7.85 -7.28 -1.22
C VAL A 172 9.36 -7.08 -1.24
N GLU A 173 9.81 -6.01 -1.87
CA GLU A 173 11.21 -5.61 -1.94
C GLU A 173 11.33 -4.10 -1.78
N VAL A 174 12.28 -3.65 -0.96
CA VAL A 174 12.60 -2.25 -0.70
C VAL A 174 14.07 -2.00 -1.04
N ASP A 175 14.33 -1.16 -2.05
CA ASP A 175 15.71 -0.78 -2.42
C ASP A 175 16.16 0.43 -1.59
N ASN A 176 16.82 0.14 -0.45
CA ASN A 176 17.36 1.13 0.46
C ASN A 176 18.73 1.64 -0.04
N LYS A 177 18.77 2.82 -0.64
CA LYS A 177 20.03 3.44 -1.11
C LYS A 177 20.87 4.01 0.03
N ALA A 178 20.24 4.44 1.11
CA ALA A 178 20.86 5.15 2.25
C ALA A 178 21.92 4.36 3.03
N LEU A 179 21.92 3.04 2.97
CA LEU A 179 22.85 2.20 3.74
C LEU A 179 24.08 1.77 2.95
N ARG A 180 24.17 2.11 1.67
CA ARG A 180 25.29 1.70 0.82
C ARG A 180 26.53 2.53 1.17
N GLY A 181 27.47 1.90 1.89
CA GLY A 181 28.81 2.46 2.10
C GLY A 181 29.04 3.31 3.36
N LEU A 182 28.08 3.42 4.24
CA LEU A 182 28.31 4.09 5.54
C LEU A 182 28.98 3.12 6.52
N PRO A 183 30.20 3.43 7.03
CA PRO A 183 30.79 2.68 8.13
C PRO A 183 29.96 2.93 9.40
N LEU A 184 29.39 1.86 9.97
CA LEU A 184 28.69 1.95 11.25
C LEU A 184 29.71 2.32 12.34
N ALA A 185 29.53 3.47 12.99
CA ALA A 185 30.31 3.85 14.16
C ALA A 185 30.06 2.84 15.28
N PRO A 186 31.07 2.58 16.16
CA PRO A 186 30.86 1.77 17.35
C PRO A 186 29.71 2.35 18.18
N GLY A 187 28.66 1.58 18.42
CA GLY A 187 27.49 2.04 19.18
C GLY A 187 26.41 2.78 18.36
N ALA A 188 26.53 2.82 17.03
CA ALA A 188 25.47 3.35 16.18
C ALA A 188 24.16 2.58 16.38
N ILE A 189 23.05 3.30 16.54
CA ILE A 189 21.71 2.71 16.59
C ILE A 189 21.40 2.20 15.19
N LEU A 190 21.28 0.89 15.05
CA LEU A 190 20.88 0.28 13.79
C LEU A 190 19.39 0.52 13.57
N LEU A 191 19.06 1.27 12.53
CA LEU A 191 17.66 1.48 12.13
C LEU A 191 17.04 0.13 11.73
N ASP A 192 15.84 -0.12 12.23
CA ASP A 192 15.04 -1.27 11.89
C ASP A 192 14.42 -1.10 10.52
N ARG A 193 15.19 -1.39 9.45
CA ARG A 193 14.75 -1.23 8.07
C ARG A 193 14.39 -2.56 7.45
N PHE A 194 13.26 -2.60 6.79
CA PHE A 194 12.82 -3.71 5.98
C PHE A 194 13.59 -3.76 4.64
N ASP A 195 13.89 -4.97 4.17
CA ASP A 195 14.57 -5.21 2.89
C ASP A 195 13.66 -5.92 1.90
N SER A 196 13.35 -7.19 2.18
CA SER A 196 12.50 -8.02 1.31
C SER A 196 11.80 -9.09 2.11
N SER A 197 10.65 -9.53 1.63
CA SER A 197 9.96 -10.69 2.17
C SER A 197 9.19 -11.48 1.13
N THR A 198 8.99 -12.77 1.46
CA THR A 198 8.10 -13.69 0.78
C THR A 198 6.93 -14.01 1.70
N ASN A 199 5.72 -13.95 1.16
CA ASN A 199 4.49 -14.10 1.92
C ASN A 199 3.64 -15.23 1.37
N HIS A 200 3.08 -16.04 2.26
CA HIS A 200 2.11 -17.09 1.96
C HIS A 200 0.88 -16.91 2.86
N SER A 201 -0.29 -16.76 2.28
CA SER A 201 -1.54 -16.64 3.02
C SER A 201 -2.54 -17.66 2.50
N LEU A 202 -3.05 -18.52 3.37
CA LEU A 202 -4.07 -19.50 3.08
C LEU A 202 -5.26 -19.29 4.01
N SER A 203 -6.48 -19.29 3.47
CA SER A 203 -7.70 -19.32 4.28
C SER A 203 -8.74 -20.24 3.66
N ALA A 204 -9.55 -20.87 4.51
CA ALA A 204 -10.68 -21.69 4.08
C ALA A 204 -11.82 -21.59 5.08
N SER A 205 -13.06 -21.62 4.58
CA SER A 205 -14.24 -21.70 5.44
C SER A 205 -15.37 -22.51 4.81
N VAL A 206 -16.22 -23.05 5.67
CA VAL A 206 -17.49 -23.67 5.34
C VAL A 206 -18.55 -23.10 6.26
N GLY A 207 -19.72 -22.79 5.72
CA GLY A 207 -20.80 -22.23 6.52
C GLY A 207 -22.15 -22.35 5.83
N MET A 208 -23.19 -21.96 6.52
CA MET A 208 -24.55 -21.95 6.03
C MET A 208 -25.20 -20.61 6.35
N ASP A 209 -25.83 -20.01 5.34
CA ASP A 209 -26.59 -18.78 5.52
C ASP A 209 -27.86 -19.03 6.35
N VAL A 210 -28.43 -17.96 6.90
CA VAL A 210 -29.75 -18.02 7.54
C VAL A 210 -30.80 -18.45 6.51
N GLY A 211 -31.60 -19.43 6.88
CA GLY A 211 -32.67 -19.96 5.99
C GLY A 211 -33.19 -21.29 6.45
N GLU A 212 -32.44 -22.35 6.33
CA GLU A 212 -32.80 -23.67 6.86
C GLU A 212 -32.76 -23.72 8.40
N LEU A 213 -31.83 -22.96 9.00
CA LEU A 213 -31.78 -22.71 10.44
C LEU A 213 -32.15 -21.23 10.72
N PRO A 214 -32.65 -20.92 11.94
CA PRO A 214 -32.96 -19.56 12.34
C PRO A 214 -31.69 -18.69 12.53
N PHE A 215 -30.51 -19.26 12.35
CA PHE A 215 -29.21 -18.61 12.43
C PHE A 215 -28.30 -19.09 11.30
N GLY A 216 -27.36 -18.25 10.89
CA GLY A 216 -26.24 -18.64 10.03
C GLY A 216 -25.03 -19.04 10.87
N TRP A 217 -24.20 -19.90 10.34
CA TRP A 217 -22.94 -20.29 10.98
C TRP A 217 -21.82 -20.44 9.96
N THR A 218 -20.58 -20.23 10.41
CA THR A 218 -19.38 -20.44 9.60
C THR A 218 -18.29 -21.02 10.48
N VAL A 219 -17.58 -22.02 10.00
CA VAL A 219 -16.33 -22.52 10.57
C VAL A 219 -15.23 -22.29 9.55
N GLY A 220 -14.15 -21.67 9.97
CA GLY A 220 -13.04 -21.35 9.08
C GLY A 220 -11.72 -21.31 9.82
N GLY A 221 -10.65 -21.28 9.04
CA GLY A 221 -9.29 -21.16 9.55
C GLY A 221 -8.37 -20.52 8.52
N GLY A 222 -7.20 -20.14 8.99
CA GLY A 222 -6.17 -19.56 8.15
C GLY A 222 -4.77 -19.88 8.64
N TYR A 223 -3.86 -19.84 7.71
CA TYR A 223 -2.42 -19.96 7.90
C TYR A 223 -1.74 -18.83 7.15
N PHE A 224 -0.81 -18.16 7.79
CA PHE A 224 0.00 -17.12 7.23
C PHE A 224 1.47 -17.33 7.61
N LEU A 225 2.36 -17.21 6.63
CA LEU A 225 3.80 -17.27 6.80
C LEU A 225 4.44 -16.12 6.02
N GLU A 226 5.31 -15.38 6.67
CA GLU A 226 6.21 -14.42 6.04
C GLU A 226 7.63 -14.73 6.44
N GLU A 227 8.50 -14.81 5.44
CA GLU A 227 9.94 -14.96 5.58
C GLU A 227 10.59 -13.68 5.04
N ALA A 228 11.30 -12.95 5.90
CA ALA A 228 11.98 -11.71 5.54
C ALA A 228 13.50 -11.88 5.63
N ASP A 229 14.21 -11.32 4.64
CA ASP A 229 15.67 -11.50 4.49
C ASP A 229 16.48 -10.88 5.64
N ARG A 230 15.92 -9.86 6.31
CA ARG A 230 16.60 -9.22 7.44
C ARG A 230 16.62 -10.12 8.65
N LEU A 231 17.83 -10.50 9.09
CA LEU A 231 18.04 -11.42 10.24
C LEU A 231 17.21 -12.70 10.13
N ASP A 232 16.89 -13.13 8.90
CA ASP A 232 16.09 -14.32 8.65
C ASP A 232 14.80 -14.34 9.48
N GLN A 233 14.09 -13.18 9.48
CA GLN A 233 12.90 -13.02 10.30
C GLN A 233 11.75 -13.86 9.73
N GLU A 234 11.05 -14.53 10.62
CA GLU A 234 9.88 -15.35 10.33
C GLU A 234 8.68 -14.88 11.15
N PHE A 235 7.56 -14.70 10.48
CA PHE A 235 6.28 -14.41 11.10
C PHE A 235 5.28 -15.49 10.69
N GLU A 236 4.80 -16.27 11.67
CA GLU A 236 3.80 -17.31 11.46
C GLU A 236 2.53 -16.98 12.24
N ALA A 237 1.37 -17.10 11.58
CA ALA A 237 0.07 -16.97 12.22
C ALA A 237 -0.87 -18.09 11.75
N ARG A 238 -1.56 -18.72 12.68
CA ARG A 238 -2.57 -19.76 12.39
C ARG A 238 -3.75 -19.64 13.32
N PHE A 239 -4.94 -19.82 12.78
CA PHE A 239 -6.16 -19.79 13.58
C PHE A 239 -7.22 -20.73 13.02
N ILE A 240 -8.12 -21.12 13.91
CA ILE A 240 -9.39 -21.75 13.59
C ILE A 240 -10.49 -21.08 14.42
N ARG A 241 -11.64 -20.79 13.81
CA ARG A 241 -12.77 -20.15 14.51
C ARG A 241 -14.11 -20.58 13.97
N GLY A 242 -15.13 -20.52 14.82
CA GLY A 242 -16.52 -20.63 14.49
C GLY A 242 -17.24 -19.31 14.76
N ASP A 243 -18.11 -18.93 13.85
CA ASP A 243 -18.95 -17.73 13.92
C ASP A 243 -20.42 -18.09 13.79
N VAL A 244 -21.28 -17.36 14.50
CA VAL A 244 -22.73 -17.46 14.41
C VAL A 244 -23.32 -16.08 14.13
N VAL A 245 -24.33 -16.04 13.25
CA VAL A 245 -25.08 -14.84 12.88
C VAL A 245 -26.56 -15.07 13.17
N VAL A 246 -27.13 -14.28 14.05
CA VAL A 246 -28.54 -14.35 14.46
C VAL A 246 -29.28 -13.09 14.00
N PRO A 247 -30.17 -13.16 13.01
CA PRO A 247 -30.98 -12.01 12.63
C PRO A 247 -31.98 -11.66 13.76
N VAL A 248 -31.99 -10.39 14.15
CA VAL A 248 -32.93 -9.87 15.15
C VAL A 248 -34.11 -9.15 14.47
N GLY A 249 -33.93 -8.81 13.20
CA GLY A 249 -34.93 -8.17 12.37
C GLY A 249 -34.50 -8.15 10.90
N SER A 250 -35.23 -7.42 10.07
CA SER A 250 -34.93 -7.33 8.63
C SER A 250 -33.65 -6.54 8.30
N THR A 251 -33.16 -5.74 9.23
CA THR A 251 -32.02 -4.84 9.01
C THR A 251 -30.86 -5.04 9.97
N LEU A 252 -31.07 -5.82 11.04
CA LEU A 252 -30.09 -6.02 12.11
C LEU A 252 -29.87 -7.50 12.38
N ALA A 253 -28.62 -7.91 12.49
CA ALA A 253 -28.21 -9.22 12.99
C ALA A 253 -27.13 -9.06 14.06
N LEU A 254 -27.16 -9.93 15.07
CA LEU A 254 -26.10 -10.09 16.05
C LEU A 254 -25.09 -11.13 15.56
N THR A 255 -23.82 -10.93 15.86
CA THR A 255 -22.76 -11.89 15.53
C THR A 255 -21.98 -12.24 16.77
N ALA A 256 -21.53 -13.48 16.87
CA ALA A 256 -20.59 -13.93 17.88
C ALA A 256 -19.62 -14.94 17.26
N GLY A 257 -18.37 -14.90 17.68
CA GLY A 257 -17.36 -15.83 17.21
C GLY A 257 -16.43 -16.26 18.34
N VAL A 258 -15.97 -17.51 18.26
CA VAL A 258 -14.95 -18.07 19.16
C VAL A 258 -13.96 -18.89 18.34
N GLY A 259 -12.71 -18.87 18.73
CA GLY A 259 -11.65 -19.58 18.04
C GLY A 259 -10.40 -19.74 18.88
N TYR A 260 -9.40 -20.30 18.25
CA TYR A 260 -8.05 -20.44 18.79
C TYR A 260 -7.06 -19.91 17.78
N GLU A 261 -6.07 -19.14 18.27
CA GLU A 261 -5.05 -18.51 17.44
C GLU A 261 -3.68 -18.68 18.07
N LYS A 262 -2.70 -18.97 17.22
CA LYS A 262 -1.29 -18.88 17.57
C LYS A 262 -0.60 -17.95 16.56
N ILE A 263 0.14 -16.95 17.07
CA ILE A 263 1.00 -16.07 16.30
C ILE A 263 2.38 -16.12 16.93
N GLU A 264 3.41 -16.24 16.10
CA GLU A 264 4.81 -16.23 16.50
C GLU A 264 5.60 -15.37 15.52
N SER A 265 6.45 -14.48 16.06
CA SER A 265 7.43 -13.71 15.30
C SER A 265 8.80 -13.92 15.92
N SER A 266 9.75 -14.39 15.11
CA SER A 266 11.11 -14.69 15.54
C SER A 266 12.14 -14.24 14.51
N GLN A 267 13.39 -14.05 14.96
CA GLN A 267 14.51 -13.69 14.07
C GLN A 267 15.82 -14.30 14.57
N GLN A 268 16.87 -14.32 13.75
CA GLN A 268 18.21 -14.68 14.18
C GLN A 268 18.82 -13.58 15.06
N ASP A 269 19.70 -13.96 16.00
CA ASP A 269 20.55 -12.98 16.71
C ASP A 269 21.57 -12.38 15.73
N ILE A 270 22.05 -11.18 16.04
CA ILE A 270 23.03 -10.48 15.20
C ILE A 270 24.41 -11.14 15.35
N LEU A 271 25.04 -11.48 14.21
CA LEU A 271 26.42 -11.92 14.19
C LEU A 271 27.35 -10.77 14.61
N ARG A 272 28.25 -11.04 15.58
CA ARG A 272 29.19 -10.05 16.09
C ARG A 272 30.62 -10.49 15.82
N ASP A 273 31.50 -9.53 15.54
CA ASP A 273 32.95 -9.78 15.44
C ASP A 273 33.61 -10.00 16.83
N ALA A 274 34.91 -10.29 16.84
CA ALA A 274 35.65 -10.51 18.08
C ALA A 274 35.69 -9.29 19.04
N ALA A 275 35.34 -8.10 18.54
CA ALA A 275 35.24 -6.87 19.33
C ALA A 275 33.79 -6.58 19.77
N GLY A 276 32.85 -7.52 19.52
CA GLY A 276 31.43 -7.38 19.86
C GLY A 276 30.62 -6.46 18.91
N ARG A 277 31.19 -6.02 17.77
CA ARG A 277 30.51 -5.14 16.83
C ARG A 277 29.65 -5.95 15.87
N PRO A 278 28.46 -5.46 15.50
CA PRO A 278 27.62 -6.09 14.48
C PRO A 278 28.36 -6.27 13.17
N VAL A 279 28.25 -7.46 12.58
CA VAL A 279 28.76 -7.73 11.23
C VAL A 279 27.68 -7.37 10.22
N VAL A 280 28.07 -6.56 9.23
CA VAL A 280 27.17 -6.13 8.14
C VAL A 280 27.74 -6.54 6.79
N THR A 281 26.85 -6.76 5.82
CA THR A 281 27.25 -6.93 4.41
C THR A 281 27.78 -5.62 3.83
N PRO A 282 28.48 -5.63 2.67
CA PRO A 282 28.87 -4.40 1.97
C PRO A 282 27.71 -3.45 1.64
N GLY A 283 26.48 -3.95 1.60
CA GLY A 283 25.26 -3.17 1.42
C GLY A 283 24.64 -2.64 2.72
N GLY A 284 25.32 -2.79 3.89
CA GLY A 284 24.82 -2.30 5.18
C GLY A 284 23.79 -3.20 5.88
N ARG A 285 23.53 -4.43 5.37
CA ARG A 285 22.59 -5.37 5.98
C ARG A 285 23.24 -6.10 7.16
N LEU A 286 22.47 -6.25 8.24
CA LEU A 286 22.87 -7.10 9.37
C LEU A 286 22.92 -8.56 8.94
N ILE A 287 23.92 -9.29 9.46
CA ILE A 287 24.06 -10.73 9.26
C ILE A 287 23.57 -11.43 10.54
N GLY A 288 22.70 -12.42 10.38
CA GLY A 288 22.26 -13.28 11.47
C GLY A 288 23.34 -14.30 11.87
N ASP A 289 23.35 -14.70 13.14
CA ASP A 289 24.22 -15.75 13.67
C ASP A 289 23.46 -17.10 13.69
N PRO A 290 23.69 -17.99 12.71
CA PRO A 290 22.98 -19.27 12.64
C PRO A 290 23.40 -20.27 13.73
N THR A 291 24.44 -19.96 14.52
CA THR A 291 24.91 -20.82 15.61
C THR A 291 24.13 -20.61 16.91
N LYS A 292 23.37 -19.52 16.99
CA LYS A 292 22.53 -19.19 18.14
C LYS A 292 21.06 -19.56 17.91
N PRO A 293 20.31 -19.82 18.98
CA PRO A 293 18.86 -20.01 18.86
C PRO A 293 18.19 -18.74 18.35
N ARG A 294 17.08 -18.90 17.63
CA ARG A 294 16.24 -17.78 17.19
C ARG A 294 15.72 -17.00 18.39
N LEU A 295 15.65 -15.71 18.27
CA LEU A 295 15.11 -14.80 19.27
C LEU A 295 13.64 -14.57 19.01
N LEU A 296 12.82 -14.75 20.03
CA LEU A 296 11.38 -14.50 19.96
C LEU A 296 11.10 -13.01 20.12
N ALA A 297 10.44 -12.41 19.14
CA ALA A 297 10.00 -11.01 19.16
C ALA A 297 8.59 -10.87 19.71
N TYR A 298 7.68 -11.76 19.31
CA TYR A 298 6.29 -11.75 19.72
C TYR A 298 5.72 -13.17 19.70
N GLU A 299 4.91 -13.48 20.70
CA GLU A 299 4.12 -14.71 20.74
C GLU A 299 2.76 -14.44 21.37
N THR A 300 1.72 -15.00 20.77
CA THR A 300 0.41 -15.16 21.41
C THR A 300 -0.15 -16.53 21.05
N ASP A 301 -0.72 -17.18 22.04
CA ASP A 301 -1.28 -18.54 21.91
C ASP A 301 -2.50 -18.62 22.82
N GLY A 302 -3.70 -18.78 22.25
CA GLY A 302 -4.88 -18.87 23.08
C GLY A 302 -6.23 -18.71 22.37
N ILE A 303 -7.24 -18.69 23.21
CA ILE A 303 -8.63 -18.53 22.79
C ILE A 303 -8.87 -17.07 22.40
N ILE A 304 -9.51 -16.90 21.25
CA ILE A 304 -10.01 -15.62 20.75
C ILE A 304 -11.54 -15.65 20.72
N TRP A 305 -12.17 -14.53 21.00
CA TRP A 305 -13.62 -14.38 20.87
C TRP A 305 -14.01 -12.94 20.57
N ASP A 306 -15.14 -12.79 19.92
CA ASP A 306 -15.78 -11.48 19.70
C ASP A 306 -17.29 -11.60 19.62
N ALA A 307 -17.94 -10.45 19.85
CA ALA A 307 -19.36 -10.27 19.61
C ALA A 307 -19.55 -8.96 18.82
N GLY A 308 -20.62 -8.89 18.05
CA GLY A 308 -20.83 -7.72 17.20
C GLY A 308 -22.19 -7.63 16.57
N VAL A 309 -22.31 -6.70 15.65
CA VAL A 309 -23.55 -6.40 14.94
C VAL A 309 -23.28 -6.26 13.43
N ILE A 310 -24.26 -6.69 12.63
CA ILE A 310 -24.37 -6.39 11.21
C ILE A 310 -25.65 -5.57 11.03
N TYR A 311 -25.50 -4.34 10.52
CA TYR A 311 -26.62 -3.44 10.26
C TYR A 311 -26.71 -3.09 8.78
N ARG A 312 -27.79 -3.56 8.13
CA ARG A 312 -28.07 -3.38 6.69
C ARG A 312 -29.47 -2.78 6.49
N PRO A 313 -29.65 -1.46 6.72
CA PRO A 313 -30.95 -0.82 6.58
C PRO A 313 -31.43 -0.77 5.13
N SER A 314 -30.49 -0.90 4.16
CA SER A 314 -30.78 -0.91 2.74
C SER A 314 -29.67 -1.66 1.98
N ARG A 315 -29.87 -1.94 0.68
CA ARG A 315 -28.83 -2.49 -0.20
C ARG A 315 -27.65 -1.54 -0.43
N ARG A 316 -27.78 -0.27 -0.01
CA ARG A 316 -26.74 0.77 -0.16
C ARG A 316 -25.89 0.95 1.07
N THR A 317 -26.28 0.37 2.20
CA THR A 317 -25.59 0.58 3.49
C THR A 317 -25.36 -0.73 4.18
N GLU A 318 -24.12 -1.00 4.52
CA GLU A 318 -23.70 -2.12 5.34
C GLU A 318 -22.69 -1.62 6.38
N LEU A 319 -23.02 -1.86 7.64
CA LEU A 319 -22.14 -1.63 8.78
C LEU A 319 -21.94 -2.96 9.49
N GLN A 320 -20.70 -3.33 9.72
CA GLN A 320 -20.32 -4.43 10.60
C GLN A 320 -19.42 -3.87 11.69
N ALA A 321 -19.65 -4.25 12.95
CA ALA A 321 -18.80 -3.86 14.06
C ALA A 321 -18.68 -5.03 15.03
N ARG A 322 -17.47 -5.27 15.54
CA ARG A 322 -17.16 -6.35 16.49
C ARG A 322 -16.24 -5.84 17.59
N VAL A 323 -16.43 -6.33 18.79
CA VAL A 323 -15.57 -6.15 19.95
C VAL A 323 -15.27 -7.49 20.57
N GLY A 324 -14.03 -7.72 21.01
CA GLY A 324 -13.64 -9.00 21.57
C GLY A 324 -12.27 -8.99 22.23
N GLN A 325 -11.73 -10.17 22.41
CA GLN A 325 -10.38 -10.40 22.96
C GLN A 325 -9.52 -11.14 21.96
N ARG A 326 -8.40 -10.52 21.58
CA ARG A 326 -7.39 -11.07 20.67
C ARG A 326 -6.05 -10.38 20.93
N TYR A 327 -4.93 -10.99 20.56
CA TYR A 327 -3.59 -10.40 20.72
C TYR A 327 -3.25 -10.00 22.17
N GLY A 328 -3.75 -10.75 23.15
CA GLY A 328 -3.56 -10.47 24.58
C GLY A 328 -4.30 -9.21 25.10
N GLY A 329 -5.29 -8.71 24.37
CA GLY A 329 -6.04 -7.52 24.77
C GLY A 329 -7.38 -7.35 24.07
N THR A 330 -8.09 -6.30 24.41
CA THR A 330 -9.36 -5.95 23.74
C THR A 330 -9.07 -5.48 22.31
N THR A 331 -9.87 -5.99 21.37
CA THR A 331 -9.88 -5.60 19.96
C THR A 331 -11.23 -5.03 19.56
N VAL A 332 -11.18 -4.01 18.70
CA VAL A 332 -12.37 -3.42 18.07
C VAL A 332 -12.11 -3.38 16.57
N THR A 333 -13.05 -3.93 15.79
CA THR A 333 -13.02 -3.85 14.33
C THR A 333 -14.37 -3.40 13.81
N ALA A 334 -14.36 -2.57 12.78
CA ALA A 334 -15.60 -2.16 12.12
C ALA A 334 -15.36 -1.90 10.63
N SER A 335 -16.41 -2.07 9.83
CA SER A 335 -16.42 -1.66 8.43
C SER A 335 -17.78 -1.06 8.08
N LEU A 336 -17.75 0.05 7.36
CA LEU A 336 -18.92 0.74 6.81
C LEU A 336 -18.75 0.89 5.31
N SER A 337 -19.75 0.47 4.55
CA SER A 337 -19.90 0.80 3.13
C SER A 337 -21.26 1.48 2.94
N HIS A 338 -21.26 2.68 2.38
CA HIS A 338 -22.49 3.44 2.14
C HIS A 338 -22.50 4.10 0.76
N LYS A 339 -23.34 3.60 -0.13
CA LYS A 339 -23.62 4.27 -1.40
C LYS A 339 -24.72 5.33 -1.18
N ILE A 340 -24.32 6.58 -1.03
CA ILE A 340 -25.24 7.71 -0.83
C ILE A 340 -26.21 7.77 -2.04
N ASN A 341 -25.67 7.66 -3.24
CA ASN A 341 -26.40 7.53 -4.50
C ASN A 341 -25.47 6.91 -5.57
N GLU A 342 -25.88 6.89 -6.82
CA GLU A 342 -25.09 6.35 -7.95
C GLU A 342 -23.78 7.14 -8.23
N ARG A 343 -23.59 8.30 -7.61
CA ARG A 343 -22.47 9.21 -7.86
C ARG A 343 -21.54 9.39 -6.68
N TYR A 344 -21.98 9.07 -5.47
CA TYR A 344 -21.26 9.34 -4.22
C TYR A 344 -21.28 8.12 -3.34
N GLY A 345 -20.12 7.77 -2.82
CA GLY A 345 -19.95 6.67 -1.90
C GLY A 345 -19.00 7.02 -0.76
N LEU A 346 -19.20 6.33 0.34
CA LEU A 346 -18.40 6.42 1.57
C LEU A 346 -18.02 5.02 2.00
N SER A 347 -16.76 4.81 2.31
CA SER A 347 -16.28 3.65 3.06
C SER A 347 -15.51 4.09 4.29
N ALA A 348 -15.61 3.33 5.36
CA ALA A 348 -14.81 3.54 6.56
C ALA A 348 -14.47 2.20 7.19
N SER A 349 -13.32 2.11 7.85
CA SER A 349 -12.95 0.93 8.62
C SER A 349 -12.23 1.30 9.91
N ILE A 350 -12.35 0.42 10.92
CA ILE A 350 -11.54 0.39 12.12
C ILE A 350 -10.88 -0.98 12.15
N TYR A 351 -9.58 -1.01 12.33
CA TYR A 351 -8.80 -2.23 12.30
C TYR A 351 -7.90 -2.38 13.53
N ASP A 352 -7.59 -3.61 13.89
CA ASP A 352 -6.66 -3.98 14.96
C ASP A 352 -6.07 -5.35 14.59
N GLY A 353 -4.77 -5.41 14.34
CA GLY A 353 -4.08 -6.61 13.90
C GLY A 353 -2.61 -6.63 14.31
N VAL A 354 -2.02 -7.81 14.37
CA VAL A 354 -0.56 -7.97 14.44
C VAL A 354 -0.06 -8.23 13.03
N GLU A 355 0.79 -7.35 12.56
CA GLU A 355 1.20 -7.23 11.17
C GLU A 355 2.71 -7.14 11.02
N THR A 356 3.17 -7.33 9.80
CA THR A 356 4.50 -6.98 9.30
C THR A 356 4.35 -5.98 8.16
N PHE A 357 5.40 -5.29 7.79
CA PHE A 357 5.36 -4.35 6.65
C PHE A 357 4.95 -5.06 5.35
N GLY A 358 5.57 -6.23 5.06
CA GLY A 358 5.31 -6.97 3.83
C GLY A 358 3.86 -7.45 3.73
N ARG A 359 3.33 -8.00 4.82
CA ARG A 359 1.94 -8.46 4.88
C ARG A 359 0.94 -7.32 4.70
N LEU A 360 1.15 -6.19 5.38
CA LEU A 360 0.28 -5.03 5.32
C LEU A 360 0.24 -4.46 3.89
N LEU A 361 1.41 -4.25 3.28
CA LEU A 361 1.51 -3.72 1.92
C LEU A 361 0.82 -4.62 0.88
N ILE A 362 0.94 -5.96 1.02
CA ILE A 362 0.24 -6.91 0.15
C ILE A 362 -1.28 -6.85 0.37
N ALA A 363 -1.72 -6.69 1.63
CA ALA A 363 -3.14 -6.59 1.95
C ALA A 363 -3.75 -5.31 1.36
N ASP A 364 -3.06 -4.17 1.49
CA ASP A 364 -3.49 -2.89 0.92
C ASP A 364 -3.52 -2.94 -0.60
N LEU A 365 -2.48 -3.51 -1.23
CA LEU A 365 -2.45 -3.70 -2.68
C LEU A 365 -3.62 -4.58 -3.15
N ALA A 366 -3.95 -5.64 -2.42
CA ALA A 366 -5.07 -6.51 -2.75
C ALA A 366 -6.46 -5.87 -2.49
N ALA A 367 -6.53 -4.83 -1.66
CA ALA A 367 -7.73 -4.05 -1.42
C ALA A 367 -8.02 -3.02 -2.53
N VAL A 368 -7.01 -2.69 -3.37
CA VAL A 368 -7.22 -1.80 -4.52
C VAL A 368 -8.17 -2.45 -5.51
N PRO A 369 -9.26 -1.77 -5.93
CA PRO A 369 -10.15 -2.28 -6.96
C PRO A 369 -9.42 -2.59 -8.28
N VAL A 370 -9.89 -3.58 -9.03
CA VAL A 370 -9.30 -3.91 -10.35
C VAL A 370 -9.48 -2.77 -11.34
N GLU A 371 -10.60 -2.06 -11.26
CA GLU A 371 -10.87 -0.86 -12.05
C GLU A 371 -10.71 0.37 -11.15
N PHE A 372 -9.64 1.12 -11.37
CA PHE A 372 -9.27 2.28 -10.56
C PHE A 372 -9.04 3.51 -11.41
N ASP A 373 -9.18 4.68 -10.79
CA ASP A 373 -8.94 5.97 -11.42
C ASP A 373 -7.42 6.26 -11.45
N ILE A 374 -6.88 6.40 -12.66
CA ILE A 374 -5.44 6.66 -12.85
C ILE A 374 -5.19 8.14 -12.61
N ARG A 375 -4.88 8.50 -11.37
CA ARG A 375 -4.45 9.85 -10.98
C ARG A 375 -2.99 9.81 -10.61
N ARG A 376 -2.19 10.61 -11.29
CA ARG A 376 -0.79 10.85 -10.93
C ARG A 376 -0.63 12.31 -10.58
N ASN A 377 -0.02 12.58 -9.44
CA ASN A 377 0.45 13.92 -9.18
C ASN A 377 1.64 14.21 -10.10
N PRO A 378 1.60 15.27 -10.92
CA PRO A 378 2.65 15.52 -11.92
C PRO A 378 4.00 15.85 -11.29
N LEU A 379 4.05 16.33 -10.04
CA LEU A 379 5.28 16.73 -9.36
C LEU A 379 6.00 15.57 -8.67
N ASN A 380 5.28 14.57 -8.12
CA ASN A 380 5.91 13.42 -7.46
C ASN A 380 5.78 12.11 -8.24
N ASN A 381 4.92 12.05 -9.26
CA ASN A 381 4.66 10.90 -10.13
C ASN A 381 4.23 9.60 -9.43
N ASN A 382 3.94 9.63 -8.13
CA ASN A 382 3.42 8.46 -7.41
C ASN A 382 2.01 8.11 -7.89
N VAL A 383 1.70 6.83 -7.88
CA VAL A 383 0.35 6.33 -8.15
C VAL A 383 -0.53 6.64 -6.93
N GLY A 384 -1.75 7.09 -7.18
CA GLY A 384 -2.68 7.46 -6.10
C GLY A 384 -2.64 8.94 -5.72
N GLY A 385 -2.00 9.79 -6.52
CA GLY A 385 -1.94 11.24 -6.25
C GLY A 385 -1.04 11.60 -5.08
N ILE A 386 -1.34 12.69 -4.39
CA ILE A 386 -0.51 13.21 -3.29
C ILE A 386 -0.59 12.34 -2.04
N GLY A 387 -1.71 11.70 -1.75
CA GLY A 387 -1.95 11.05 -0.46
C GLY A 387 -1.78 9.53 -0.44
N GLY A 388 -1.22 8.93 -1.50
CA GLY A 388 -1.05 7.48 -1.56
C GLY A 388 -2.36 6.68 -1.62
N CYS A 389 -3.52 7.33 -1.87
CA CYS A 389 -4.81 6.67 -2.00
C CYS A 389 -5.16 6.43 -3.47
N VAL A 390 -5.51 5.19 -3.82
CA VAL A 390 -6.01 4.81 -5.14
C VAL A 390 -7.52 4.65 -5.07
N PHE A 391 -8.25 5.49 -5.78
CA PHE A 391 -9.71 5.47 -5.83
C PHE A 391 -10.18 4.50 -6.92
N GLY A 392 -11.22 3.73 -6.61
CA GLY A 392 -11.91 2.92 -7.62
C GLY A 392 -12.82 3.77 -8.51
N THR A 393 -13.18 3.23 -9.67
CA THR A 393 -14.17 3.87 -10.57
C THR A 393 -15.58 3.87 -9.98
N ASP A 394 -15.89 2.91 -9.10
CA ASP A 394 -17.13 2.91 -8.33
C ASP A 394 -17.03 3.88 -7.14
N PRO A 395 -18.04 4.76 -6.91
CA PRO A 395 -18.02 5.71 -5.81
C PRO A 395 -17.88 5.05 -4.43
N GLY A 396 -16.97 5.57 -3.62
CA GLY A 396 -16.70 5.08 -2.26
C GLY A 396 -15.84 3.81 -2.23
N THR A 397 -15.23 3.41 -3.35
CA THR A 397 -14.26 2.32 -3.39
C THR A 397 -12.84 2.86 -3.55
N GLY A 398 -11.86 2.13 -3.06
CA GLY A 398 -10.45 2.48 -3.11
C GLY A 398 -9.67 1.88 -1.95
N ALA A 399 -8.36 2.08 -1.97
CA ALA A 399 -7.45 1.73 -0.88
C ALA A 399 -6.38 2.80 -0.74
N CYS A 400 -5.88 2.98 0.47
CA CYS A 400 -4.78 3.88 0.78
C CYS A 400 -3.59 3.06 1.29
N PHE A 401 -2.37 3.48 0.97
CA PHE A 401 -1.12 2.85 1.37
C PHE A 401 -0.39 3.63 2.47
N ASP A 402 -1.00 4.68 2.96
CA ASP A 402 -0.40 5.61 3.93
C ASP A 402 -0.09 4.94 5.26
N ASP A 403 -0.93 4.04 5.73
CA ASP A 403 -0.61 3.23 6.90
C ASP A 403 0.53 2.26 6.63
N ALA A 404 0.67 1.62 5.47
CA ALA A 404 1.82 0.81 5.12
C ALA A 404 3.11 1.65 5.08
N PHE A 405 3.06 2.83 4.46
CA PHE A 405 4.22 3.71 4.31
C PHE A 405 4.49 4.64 5.50
N GLN A 406 3.74 4.54 6.58
CA GLN A 406 4.01 5.27 7.82
C GLN A 406 5.43 5.02 8.34
N SER A 407 5.90 3.77 8.28
CA SER A 407 7.27 3.37 8.61
C SER A 407 7.60 2.04 7.93
N ILE A 408 8.70 2.01 7.19
CA ILE A 408 9.22 0.79 6.53
C ILE A 408 10.13 0.05 7.50
N ALA A 409 9.54 -0.50 8.56
CA ALA A 409 10.26 -1.23 9.59
C ALA A 409 10.29 -2.73 9.32
N GLY A 410 11.40 -3.40 9.68
CA GLY A 410 11.53 -4.85 9.57
C GLY A 410 10.81 -5.61 10.69
N SER A 411 10.57 -4.99 11.83
CA SER A 411 9.90 -5.62 12.98
C SER A 411 8.41 -5.82 12.77
N SER A 412 7.87 -6.87 13.37
CA SER A 412 6.42 -7.03 13.51
C SER A 412 5.85 -5.99 14.47
N PHE A 413 4.60 -5.63 14.29
CA PHE A 413 3.92 -4.61 15.11
C PHE A 413 2.43 -4.91 15.25
N ARG A 414 1.82 -4.40 16.32
CA ARG A 414 0.37 -4.30 16.42
C ARG A 414 -0.08 -3.00 15.79
N ASN A 415 -0.85 -3.11 14.70
CA ASN A 415 -1.42 -1.99 13.97
C ASN A 415 -2.87 -1.77 14.36
N ARG A 416 -3.17 -0.58 14.86
CA ARG A 416 -4.52 -0.13 15.20
C ARG A 416 -4.81 1.17 14.52
N GLY A 417 -5.98 1.26 13.92
CA GLY A 417 -6.31 2.51 13.26
C GLY A 417 -7.72 2.54 12.70
N ALA A 418 -7.96 3.63 11.99
CA ALA A 418 -9.21 3.88 11.28
C ALA A 418 -8.92 4.60 9.97
N ASN A 419 -9.69 4.29 8.94
CA ASN A 419 -9.67 5.02 7.70
C ASN A 419 -11.09 5.37 7.24
N ILE A 420 -11.21 6.47 6.50
CA ILE A 420 -12.42 6.93 5.86
C ILE A 420 -12.08 7.35 4.45
N LEU A 421 -12.87 6.90 3.48
CA LEU A 421 -12.75 7.26 2.08
C LEU A 421 -14.11 7.72 1.56
N PHE A 422 -14.16 8.92 1.00
CA PHE A 422 -15.33 9.47 0.34
C PHE A 422 -14.96 9.85 -1.09
N SER A 423 -15.66 9.33 -2.07
CA SER A 423 -15.38 9.64 -3.47
C SER A 423 -16.64 9.73 -4.32
N GLY A 424 -16.51 10.41 -5.45
CA GLY A 424 -17.58 10.53 -6.41
C GLY A 424 -17.35 11.60 -7.44
N GLY A 425 -18.41 11.84 -8.26
CA GLY A 425 -18.37 12.86 -9.30
C GLY A 425 -19.74 13.32 -9.76
N ARG A 426 -19.80 14.54 -10.27
CA ARG A 426 -21.03 15.11 -10.85
C ARG A 426 -20.71 16.00 -12.04
N GLY A 427 -21.22 15.61 -13.21
CA GLY A 427 -20.94 16.33 -14.45
C GLY A 427 -19.45 16.33 -14.74
N PRO A 428 -18.81 17.50 -14.92
CA PRO A 428 -17.38 17.60 -15.21
C PRO A 428 -16.49 17.47 -13.97
N TRP A 429 -17.05 17.27 -12.78
CA TRP A 429 -16.30 17.19 -11.53
C TRP A 429 -16.11 15.74 -11.08
N GLY A 430 -14.89 15.40 -10.72
CA GLY A 430 -14.52 14.22 -9.94
C GLY A 430 -13.79 14.63 -8.66
N PHE A 431 -13.97 13.92 -7.55
CA PHE A 431 -13.26 14.19 -6.32
C PHE A 431 -13.09 12.93 -5.46
N GLY A 432 -12.12 12.98 -4.58
CA GLY A 432 -11.89 11.99 -3.56
C GLY A 432 -11.31 12.65 -2.31
N ILE A 433 -11.74 12.20 -1.14
CA ILE A 433 -11.23 12.62 0.16
C ILE A 433 -10.95 11.36 0.95
N GLY A 434 -9.78 11.29 1.57
CA GLY A 434 -9.37 10.23 2.48
C GLY A 434 -8.87 10.81 3.79
N ALA A 435 -9.15 10.14 4.89
CA ALA A 435 -8.54 10.41 6.19
C ALA A 435 -8.19 9.09 6.86
N ASN A 436 -7.05 9.04 7.52
CA ASN A 436 -6.58 7.87 8.23
C ASN A 436 -5.95 8.26 9.56
N TYR A 437 -6.00 7.36 10.50
CA TYR A 437 -5.22 7.33 11.72
C TYR A 437 -4.65 5.94 11.90
N SER A 438 -3.38 5.84 12.24
CA SER A 438 -2.70 4.58 12.52
C SER A 438 -1.77 4.73 13.73
N SER A 439 -1.79 3.74 14.61
CA SER A 439 -0.89 3.60 15.75
C SER A 439 -0.27 2.21 15.72
N ARG A 440 1.07 2.15 15.68
CA ARG A 440 1.83 0.91 15.60
C ARG A 440 2.70 0.74 16.82
N ARG A 441 2.50 -0.36 17.53
CA ARG A 441 3.37 -0.80 18.62
C ARG A 441 4.27 -1.92 18.13
N TYR A 442 5.57 -1.65 18.05
CA TYR A 442 6.56 -2.58 17.56
C TYR A 442 6.91 -3.67 18.57
N TYR A 443 7.23 -4.85 18.05
CA TYR A 443 7.69 -6.00 18.78
C TYR A 443 9.08 -6.39 18.28
N GLN A 444 10.06 -6.36 19.18
CA GLN A 444 11.42 -6.79 18.89
C GLN A 444 11.95 -7.67 20.00
N PRO A 445 12.85 -8.62 19.69
CA PRO A 445 13.54 -9.38 20.72
C PRO A 445 14.38 -8.45 21.61
N ILE A 446 14.45 -8.76 22.90
CA ILE A 446 15.35 -8.07 23.81
C ILE A 446 16.77 -8.54 23.47
N VAL A 447 17.54 -7.70 22.79
CA VAL A 447 18.98 -7.88 22.57
C VAL A 447 19.73 -6.99 23.56
N GLU A 448 20.96 -7.37 23.92
CA GLU A 448 21.79 -6.64 24.87
C GLU A 448 21.86 -5.13 24.60
N GLN A 449 21.97 -4.35 25.67
CA GLN A 449 21.87 -2.89 25.71
C GLN A 449 22.53 -2.18 24.52
N GLY A 450 21.76 -1.30 23.86
CA GLY A 450 22.21 -0.38 22.83
C GLY A 450 21.65 -0.63 21.43
N PHE A 451 20.87 -1.69 21.20
CA PHE A 451 20.37 -2.05 19.87
C PHE A 451 18.85 -2.28 19.80
N ALA A 452 18.13 -1.99 20.86
CA ALA A 452 16.70 -2.26 20.93
C ALA A 452 15.90 -1.01 20.54
N LEU A 453 15.19 -1.08 19.43
CA LEU A 453 13.99 -0.27 19.18
C LEU A 453 12.81 -0.89 19.96
N ASP A 454 13.03 -1.23 21.26
CA ASP A 454 12.05 -2.00 22.01
C ASP A 454 10.80 -1.17 22.27
N ARG A 455 9.65 -1.73 21.84
CA ARG A 455 8.30 -1.33 22.24
C ARG A 455 7.91 0.13 21.98
N ARG A 456 8.58 0.81 21.04
CA ARG A 456 8.12 2.13 20.61
C ARG A 456 6.71 2.00 20.01
N THR A 457 5.96 3.06 20.14
CA THR A 457 4.69 3.23 19.43
C THR A 457 4.84 4.44 18.54
N ASP A 458 4.70 4.28 17.23
CA ASP A 458 4.56 5.39 16.33
C ASP A 458 3.08 5.66 16.01
N GLU A 459 2.77 6.90 15.69
CA GLU A 459 1.42 7.33 15.37
C GLU A 459 1.44 8.22 14.13
N SER A 460 0.43 8.07 13.29
CA SER A 460 0.23 8.96 12.16
C SER A 460 -1.23 9.34 11.97
N PHE A 461 -1.44 10.56 11.50
CA PHE A 461 -2.72 11.05 11.05
C PHE A 461 -2.54 11.68 9.68
N GLY A 462 -3.32 11.23 8.69
CA GLY A 462 -3.31 11.72 7.32
C GLY A 462 -4.68 12.22 6.87
N LEU A 463 -4.67 13.29 6.09
CA LEU A 463 -5.84 13.85 5.41
C LEU A 463 -5.46 14.14 3.96
N TYR A 464 -6.28 13.68 3.02
CA TYR A 464 -6.08 13.85 1.59
C TYR A 464 -7.35 14.34 0.93
N ALA A 465 -7.20 15.23 -0.04
CA ALA A 465 -8.29 15.70 -0.87
C ALA A 465 -7.78 15.89 -2.31
N GLY A 466 -8.51 15.36 -3.27
CA GLY A 466 -8.22 15.54 -4.69
C GLY A 466 -9.50 15.87 -5.45
N ALA A 467 -9.43 16.81 -6.37
CA ALA A 467 -10.52 17.19 -7.25
C ALA A 467 -10.02 17.35 -8.68
N THR A 468 -10.85 16.95 -9.64
CA THR A 468 -10.63 17.19 -11.07
C THR A 468 -11.86 17.86 -11.67
N ARG A 469 -11.64 18.71 -12.66
CA ARG A 469 -12.71 19.32 -13.43
C ARG A 469 -12.36 19.38 -14.90
N ASP A 470 -13.20 18.78 -15.72
CA ASP A 470 -13.14 18.97 -17.16
C ASP A 470 -13.68 20.35 -17.51
N LEU A 471 -12.82 21.22 -18.03
CA LEU A 471 -13.20 22.56 -18.50
C LEU A 471 -13.80 22.49 -19.90
N SER A 472 -13.28 21.57 -20.70
CA SER A 472 -13.75 21.28 -22.07
C SER A 472 -13.53 19.78 -22.37
N ARG A 473 -13.78 19.37 -23.61
CA ARG A 473 -13.47 17.99 -24.07
C ARG A 473 -11.96 17.70 -24.15
N THR A 474 -11.16 18.73 -24.16
CA THR A 474 -9.70 18.63 -24.36
C THR A 474 -8.90 19.27 -23.23
N SER A 475 -9.53 19.82 -22.21
CA SER A 475 -8.83 20.47 -21.10
C SER A 475 -9.41 20.09 -19.75
N THR A 476 -8.51 19.78 -18.81
CA THR A 476 -8.85 19.37 -17.43
C THR A 476 -7.95 20.14 -16.46
N VAL A 477 -8.48 20.52 -15.31
CA VAL A 477 -7.73 20.98 -14.15
C VAL A 477 -7.80 19.94 -13.05
N SER A 478 -6.72 19.81 -12.29
CA SER A 478 -6.65 19.04 -11.06
C SER A 478 -6.22 19.92 -9.90
N LEU A 479 -6.68 19.59 -8.71
CA LEU A 479 -6.23 20.15 -7.46
C LEU A 479 -6.12 19.00 -6.45
N ASP A 480 -4.95 18.87 -5.84
CA ASP A 480 -4.69 17.88 -4.81
C ASP A 480 -4.08 18.56 -3.59
N ALA A 481 -4.45 18.13 -2.40
CA ALA A 481 -3.92 18.62 -1.14
C ALA A 481 -3.78 17.49 -0.13
N TYR A 482 -2.80 17.59 0.74
CA TYR A 482 -2.63 16.68 1.87
C TYR A 482 -2.16 17.41 3.12
N ALA A 483 -2.43 16.81 4.28
CA ALA A 483 -1.81 17.13 5.55
C ALA A 483 -1.51 15.83 6.27
N ASN A 484 -0.31 15.68 6.78
CA ASN A 484 0.14 14.50 7.50
C ASN A 484 0.89 14.91 8.76
N TRP A 485 0.55 14.28 9.88
CA TRP A 485 1.27 14.35 11.13
C TRP A 485 1.79 12.98 11.50
N PHE A 486 3.02 12.91 11.96
CA PHE A 486 3.68 11.68 12.35
C PHE A 486 4.50 11.87 13.64
N ASP A 487 4.35 10.93 14.57
CA ASP A 487 5.18 10.81 15.77
C ASP A 487 5.89 9.45 15.74
N SER A 488 7.21 9.47 15.79
CA SER A 488 8.01 8.24 15.74
C SER A 488 8.02 7.45 17.05
N GLY A 489 7.55 8.04 18.15
CA GLY A 489 7.64 7.47 19.50
C GLY A 489 9.06 7.30 20.03
N LEU A 490 10.07 7.86 19.36
CA LEU A 490 11.46 7.84 19.82
C LEU A 490 11.69 8.95 20.84
N THR A 491 12.34 8.61 21.95
CA THR A 491 12.67 9.59 22.99
C THR A 491 13.62 10.66 22.44
N GLY A 492 13.20 11.90 22.46
CA GLY A 492 13.98 13.04 21.97
C GLY A 492 13.81 13.34 20.48
N ALA A 493 13.05 12.56 19.73
CA ALA A 493 12.61 12.94 18.40
C ALA A 493 11.37 13.81 18.49
N GLU A 494 11.29 14.85 17.68
CA GLU A 494 10.09 15.67 17.55
C GLU A 494 9.14 15.04 16.53
N SER A 495 7.85 15.38 16.62
CA SER A 495 6.86 14.94 15.64
C SER A 495 7.04 15.70 14.34
N ALA A 496 6.84 15.01 13.22
CA ALA A 496 6.89 15.62 11.89
C ALA A 496 5.49 16.03 11.43
N PHE A 497 5.39 17.21 10.84
CA PHE A 497 4.17 17.70 10.19
C PHE A 497 4.48 18.07 8.76
N SER A 498 3.72 17.51 7.80
CA SER A 498 3.89 17.85 6.40
C SER A 498 2.56 18.18 5.73
N THR A 499 2.57 19.22 4.91
CA THR A 499 1.41 19.61 4.10
C THR A 499 1.83 19.88 2.67
N GLY A 500 0.88 19.78 1.75
CA GLY A 500 1.14 20.15 0.38
C GLY A 500 -0.13 20.36 -0.42
N ILE A 501 0.00 21.21 -1.42
CA ILE A 501 -1.03 21.48 -2.41
C ILE A 501 -0.40 21.48 -3.80
N THR A 502 -1.09 20.87 -4.76
CA THR A 502 -0.67 20.84 -6.17
C THR A 502 -1.86 21.17 -7.05
N GLY A 503 -1.68 22.14 -7.95
CA GLY A 503 -2.62 22.45 -9.02
C GLY A 503 -2.04 22.06 -10.37
N GLY A 504 -2.82 21.35 -11.20
CA GLY A 504 -2.42 20.92 -12.54
C GLY A 504 -3.41 21.40 -13.61
N TYR A 505 -2.90 21.76 -14.77
CA TYR A 505 -3.67 22.01 -15.99
C TYR A 505 -3.17 21.13 -17.11
N TYR A 506 -4.10 20.48 -17.80
CA TYR A 506 -3.85 19.54 -18.88
C TYR A 506 -4.63 19.97 -20.12
N GLN A 507 -3.95 20.01 -21.27
CA GLN A 507 -4.56 20.34 -22.56
C GLN A 507 -4.19 19.30 -23.60
N SER A 508 -5.18 18.62 -24.15
CA SER A 508 -5.02 17.65 -25.23
C SER A 508 -5.12 18.30 -26.59
N PHE A 509 -4.31 17.82 -27.52
CA PHE A 509 -4.25 18.21 -28.94
C PHE A 509 -4.18 16.94 -29.81
N LEU A 510 -4.33 17.10 -31.12
CA LEU A 510 -4.14 16.04 -32.10
C LEU A 510 -4.96 14.77 -31.79
N PHE A 511 -6.25 14.95 -31.46
CA PHE A 511 -7.15 13.84 -31.08
C PHE A 511 -6.62 13.03 -29.89
N ASP A 512 -6.23 13.74 -28.84
CA ASP A 512 -5.69 13.22 -27.56
C ASP A 512 -4.32 12.52 -27.65
N ARG A 513 -3.64 12.58 -28.80
CA ARG A 513 -2.28 12.01 -28.93
C ARG A 513 -1.20 12.88 -28.30
N LEU A 514 -1.35 14.21 -28.33
CA LEU A 514 -0.42 15.13 -27.71
C LEU A 514 -1.11 15.84 -26.55
N GLN A 515 -0.54 15.78 -25.36
CA GLN A 515 -1.01 16.50 -24.18
C GLN A 515 0.10 17.42 -23.68
N ALA A 516 -0.21 18.70 -23.57
CA ALA A 516 0.60 19.63 -22.81
C ALA A 516 0.04 19.72 -21.38
N HIS A 517 0.92 19.82 -20.40
CA HIS A 517 0.50 19.99 -19.02
C HIS A 517 1.45 20.94 -18.28
N ALA A 518 0.89 21.63 -17.30
CA ALA A 518 1.61 22.49 -16.37
C ALA A 518 1.10 22.24 -14.96
N ALA A 519 1.98 22.31 -13.98
CA ALA A 519 1.62 22.17 -12.58
C ALA A 519 2.40 23.14 -11.70
N LEU A 520 1.76 23.53 -10.60
CA LEU A 520 2.36 24.28 -9.51
C LEU A 520 2.10 23.55 -8.21
N GLY A 521 3.08 23.56 -7.31
CA GLY A 521 2.95 22.94 -6.00
C GLY A 521 3.64 23.76 -4.92
N LEU A 522 3.13 23.62 -3.70
CA LEU A 522 3.75 24.15 -2.48
C LEU A 522 3.71 23.04 -1.45
N PHE A 523 4.86 22.72 -0.86
CA PHE A 523 5.03 21.64 0.09
C PHE A 523 5.80 22.16 1.29
N THR A 524 5.30 21.90 2.50
CA THR A 524 5.96 22.29 3.74
C THR A 524 6.15 21.06 4.60
N THR A 525 7.33 20.91 5.17
CA THR A 525 7.65 19.86 6.14
C THR A 525 8.37 20.50 7.31
N ASP A 526 7.88 20.24 8.50
CA ASP A 526 8.46 20.61 9.79
C ASP A 526 8.68 19.32 10.59
N ASN A 527 9.90 19.06 11.03
CA ASN A 527 10.24 17.91 11.88
C ASN A 527 11.00 18.32 13.15
N GLY A 528 10.97 19.61 13.50
CA GLY A 528 11.64 20.19 14.65
C GLY A 528 13.15 20.40 14.52
N GLU A 529 13.84 19.61 13.69
CA GLU A 529 15.27 19.81 13.41
C GLU A 529 15.49 20.76 12.23
N PHE A 530 14.63 20.70 11.24
CA PHE A 530 14.60 21.65 10.12
C PHE A 530 13.21 21.81 9.55
N ASP A 531 12.93 23.03 9.11
CA ASP A 531 11.77 23.40 8.34
C ASP A 531 12.17 23.52 6.86
N SER A 532 11.33 23.02 5.98
CA SER A 532 11.52 23.17 4.54
C SER A 532 10.20 23.48 3.87
N THR A 533 10.17 24.57 3.13
CA THR A 533 9.05 24.97 2.27
C THR A 533 9.51 25.01 0.83
N VAL A 534 9.03 24.07 0.02
CA VAL A 534 9.41 23.94 -1.39
C VAL A 534 8.28 24.39 -2.28
N ALA A 535 8.55 25.38 -3.12
CA ALA A 535 7.70 25.76 -4.24
C ALA A 535 8.16 25.03 -5.50
N SER A 536 7.24 24.38 -6.20
CA SER A 536 7.53 23.58 -7.39
C SER A 536 6.73 24.08 -8.59
N ALA A 537 7.35 24.09 -9.76
CA ALA A 537 6.70 24.38 -11.03
C ALA A 537 7.14 23.36 -12.08
N LEU A 538 6.20 22.94 -12.93
CA LEU A 538 6.44 21.95 -13.96
C LEU A 538 5.72 22.36 -15.24
N VAL A 539 6.40 22.15 -16.37
CA VAL A 539 5.77 22.13 -17.70
C VAL A 539 6.20 20.89 -18.44
N GLY A 540 5.30 20.26 -19.18
CA GLY A 540 5.60 19.03 -19.88
C GLY A 540 4.74 18.78 -21.10
N LEU A 541 5.24 17.87 -21.94
CA LEU A 541 4.57 17.36 -23.13
C LEU A 541 4.58 15.83 -23.09
N ARG A 542 3.41 15.24 -23.27
CA ARG A 542 3.19 13.80 -23.37
C ARG A 542 2.65 13.46 -24.75
N TYR A 543 3.23 12.47 -25.40
CA TYR A 543 2.76 11.95 -26.68
C TYR A 543 2.35 10.50 -26.53
N GLY A 544 1.08 10.20 -26.84
CA GLY A 544 0.49 8.85 -26.87
C GLY A 544 0.44 8.29 -28.30
N PHE A 545 0.68 6.98 -28.39
CA PHE A 545 0.72 6.25 -29.66
C PHE A 545 -0.59 5.56 -29.99
#